data_5b8e9928f571d140a55785c3ce2c9a7f
#
_entry.id   5b8e9928f571d140a55785c3ce2c9a7f
#
_cell.length_a   1.000
_cell.length_b   1.000
_cell.length_c   1.000
_cell.angle_alpha   90.00
_cell.angle_beta   90.00
_cell.angle_gamma   90.00
#
_symmetry.space_group_name_H-M   'P 1'
#
loop_
_entity.id
_entity.type
_entity.pdbx_description
1 polymer ?
#
loop_
_entity_poly.entity_id
_entity_poly.type
_entity_poly.pdbx_seq_one_letter_code
_entity_poly.pdbx_strand_id
1 'polypeptide(L)'
;MAEFGSGGHIIAFNAEYDALPGIGHACGHNLIAMMSIASFIGVAEMLKTSGKPGRVRLIGTPAEEGLGGKIKLIEAGAYKDVDACLMTHPGPDVTHDGLAGDAFMPTLASHKFNVHFTGKNAHAAVSPWEGINALDAVVLAYTGISVLRQQMHPEDRIHGVIAQGGERPNVIPDRTSLTYYLRSATLQSADLLYERAKGCFDGAALQTGCEVSYERYVHLLEYSKIAR
;
A
#
# COMPACT_ATOMS: atom_id res chain seq x y z
N MET A 1 21.45 -0.97 9.62
CA MET A 1 22.23 -1.04 8.37
C MET A 1 23.61 -1.55 8.68
N ALA A 2 24.15 -2.45 7.86
CA ALA A 2 25.53 -2.94 7.92
C ALA A 2 26.19 -2.81 6.54
N GLU A 3 27.50 -2.57 6.49
CA GLU A 3 28.26 -2.50 5.23
C GLU A 3 29.61 -3.18 5.37
N PHE A 4 30.07 -3.84 4.31
CA PHE A 4 31.38 -4.48 4.24
C PHE A 4 32.04 -4.24 2.87
N GLY A 5 33.37 -4.14 2.85
CA GLY A 5 34.18 -3.95 1.66
C GLY A 5 34.62 -2.51 1.43
N SER A 6 35.32 -2.26 0.34
CA SER A 6 35.83 -0.92 -0.02
C SER A 6 35.97 -0.76 -1.54
N GLY A 7 35.82 0.48 -2.02
CA GLY A 7 35.89 0.78 -3.46
C GLY A 7 34.77 0.11 -4.27
N GLY A 8 34.81 0.25 -5.61
CA GLY A 8 33.88 -0.38 -6.53
C GLY A 8 32.41 -0.06 -6.32
N HIS A 9 31.54 -0.90 -6.87
CA HIS A 9 30.08 -0.78 -6.76
C HIS A 9 29.55 -1.18 -5.39
N ILE A 10 28.39 -0.61 -5.02
CA ILE A 10 27.63 -0.97 -3.83
C ILE A 10 26.41 -1.78 -4.24
N ILE A 11 26.37 -3.04 -3.82
CA ILE A 11 25.18 -3.88 -3.93
C ILE A 11 24.48 -3.91 -2.57
N ALA A 12 23.21 -3.53 -2.51
CA ALA A 12 22.42 -3.58 -1.29
C ALA A 12 21.46 -4.76 -1.29
N PHE A 13 21.20 -5.30 -0.11
CA PHE A 13 20.14 -6.26 0.14
C PHE A 13 19.13 -5.65 1.10
N ASN A 14 17.84 -5.62 0.72
CA ASN A 14 16.75 -5.20 1.59
C ASN A 14 16.29 -6.36 2.47
N ALA A 15 16.23 -6.13 3.76
CA ALA A 15 15.74 -7.08 4.74
C ALA A 15 14.44 -6.54 5.36
N GLU A 16 13.30 -6.90 4.82
CA GLU A 16 11.99 -6.70 5.46
C GLU A 16 11.84 -7.63 6.65
N TYR A 17 11.25 -7.14 7.75
CA TYR A 17 11.11 -7.93 8.98
C TYR A 17 9.87 -7.59 9.79
N ASP A 18 8.99 -6.73 9.29
CA ASP A 18 7.71 -6.45 9.93
C ASP A 18 6.71 -7.60 9.75
N ALA A 19 5.74 -7.66 10.63
CA ALA A 19 4.72 -8.69 10.67
C ALA A 19 3.32 -8.06 10.63
N LEU A 20 2.35 -8.82 10.12
CA LEU A 20 0.95 -8.41 10.08
C LEU A 20 0.32 -8.49 11.49
N PRO A 21 -0.45 -7.49 11.93
CA PRO A 21 -1.14 -7.54 13.21
C PRO A 21 -2.06 -8.75 13.33
N GLY A 22 -1.90 -9.51 14.41
CA GLY A 22 -2.74 -10.66 14.75
C GLY A 22 -2.47 -11.96 14.01
N ILE A 23 -1.75 -11.94 12.87
CA ILE A 23 -1.44 -13.13 12.06
C ILE A 23 0.07 -13.37 11.85
N GLY A 24 0.92 -12.53 12.43
CA GLY A 24 2.37 -12.70 12.40
C GLY A 24 2.96 -12.56 10.99
N HIS A 25 3.98 -13.38 10.69
CA HIS A 25 4.70 -13.35 9.41
C HIS A 25 3.97 -14.07 8.26
N ALA A 26 2.67 -13.84 8.10
CA ALA A 26 1.91 -14.45 7.00
C ALA A 26 2.36 -14.00 5.60
N CYS A 27 3.00 -12.82 5.48
CA CYS A 27 3.62 -12.35 4.24
C CYS A 27 5.04 -12.89 4.01
N GLY A 28 5.65 -13.54 5.01
CA GLY A 28 6.98 -14.17 4.89
C GLY A 28 8.17 -13.22 5.03
N HIS A 29 8.00 -12.05 5.65
CA HIS A 29 9.09 -11.08 5.84
C HIS A 29 10.24 -11.63 6.70
N ASN A 30 9.97 -12.57 7.61
CA ASN A 30 11.03 -13.31 8.33
C ASN A 30 11.95 -14.08 7.38
N LEU A 31 11.42 -14.64 6.27
CA LEU A 31 12.21 -15.30 5.24
C LEU A 31 12.99 -14.30 4.40
N ILE A 32 12.40 -13.14 4.08
CA ILE A 32 13.09 -12.05 3.38
C ILE A 32 14.30 -11.58 4.19
N ALA A 33 14.11 -11.34 5.49
CA ALA A 33 15.21 -10.96 6.39
C ALA A 33 16.32 -12.01 6.40
N MET A 34 15.96 -13.29 6.54
CA MET A 34 16.90 -14.40 6.56
C MET A 34 17.72 -14.50 5.25
N MET A 35 17.04 -14.43 4.09
CA MET A 35 17.68 -14.52 2.78
C MET A 35 18.61 -13.34 2.53
N SER A 36 18.18 -12.12 2.88
CA SER A 36 18.97 -10.90 2.70
C SER A 36 20.22 -10.89 3.59
N ILE A 37 20.11 -11.35 4.85
CA ILE A 37 21.25 -11.50 5.77
C ILE A 37 22.23 -12.56 5.25
N ALA A 38 21.72 -13.71 4.82
CA ALA A 38 22.57 -14.78 4.26
C ALA A 38 23.31 -14.31 3.00
N SER A 39 22.62 -13.59 2.11
CA SER A 39 23.23 -13.01 0.90
C SER A 39 24.31 -11.97 1.24
N PHE A 40 24.05 -11.10 2.22
CA PHE A 40 25.04 -10.13 2.70
C PHE A 40 26.29 -10.82 3.22
N ILE A 41 26.15 -11.83 4.08
CA ILE A 41 27.27 -12.59 4.66
C ILE A 41 28.07 -13.30 3.56
N GLY A 42 27.38 -13.96 2.61
CA GLY A 42 28.03 -14.66 1.50
C GLY A 42 28.84 -13.73 0.60
N VAL A 43 28.30 -12.56 0.23
CA VAL A 43 29.01 -11.57 -0.58
C VAL A 43 30.15 -10.92 0.21
N ALA A 44 29.96 -10.62 1.50
CA ALA A 44 31.03 -10.09 2.34
C ALA A 44 32.24 -11.06 2.43
N GLU A 45 31.98 -12.35 2.62
CA GLU A 45 33.05 -13.35 2.65
C GLU A 45 33.73 -13.52 1.29
N MET A 46 32.96 -13.45 0.20
CA MET A 46 33.53 -13.47 -1.17
C MET A 46 34.41 -12.23 -1.42
N LEU A 47 34.01 -11.04 -1.02
CA LEU A 47 34.83 -9.83 -1.16
C LEU A 47 36.12 -9.94 -0.35
N LYS A 48 36.04 -10.45 0.88
CA LYS A 48 37.18 -10.67 1.76
C LYS A 48 38.18 -11.66 1.18
N THR A 49 37.71 -12.77 0.63
CA THR A 49 38.58 -13.84 0.09
C THR A 49 39.17 -13.54 -1.29
N SER A 50 38.38 -12.84 -2.14
CA SER A 50 38.83 -12.48 -3.49
C SER A 50 39.73 -11.25 -3.55
N GLY A 51 39.68 -10.38 -2.54
CA GLY A 51 40.38 -9.09 -2.54
C GLY A 51 39.92 -8.10 -3.61
N LYS A 52 38.81 -8.38 -4.30
CA LYS A 52 38.28 -7.49 -5.35
C LYS A 52 37.62 -6.24 -4.73
N PRO A 53 37.75 -5.07 -5.39
CA PRO A 53 37.07 -3.89 -4.93
C PRO A 53 35.54 -4.04 -5.10
N GLY A 54 34.78 -3.65 -4.09
CA GLY A 54 33.32 -3.70 -4.05
C GLY A 54 32.81 -3.51 -2.61
N ARG A 55 31.55 -3.17 -2.49
CA ARG A 55 30.89 -3.02 -1.19
C ARG A 55 29.54 -3.76 -1.22
N VAL A 56 29.21 -4.38 -0.13
CA VAL A 56 27.90 -4.97 0.10
C VAL A 56 27.24 -4.30 1.29
N ARG A 57 25.98 -3.95 1.15
CA ARG A 57 25.20 -3.27 2.19
C ARG A 57 23.95 -4.08 2.53
N LEU A 58 23.65 -4.25 3.82
CA LEU A 58 22.39 -4.77 4.34
C LEU A 58 21.56 -3.62 4.89
N ILE A 59 20.35 -3.46 4.38
CA ILE A 59 19.41 -2.43 4.81
C ILE A 59 18.19 -3.10 5.43
N GLY A 60 18.03 -2.98 6.77
CA GLY A 60 16.79 -3.39 7.44
C GLY A 60 15.66 -2.44 7.08
N THR A 61 14.57 -2.96 6.54
CA THR A 61 13.45 -2.18 6.01
C THR A 61 12.16 -2.52 6.74
N PRO A 62 11.84 -1.81 7.85
CA PRO A 62 10.62 -2.00 8.63
C PRO A 62 9.39 -1.40 7.96
N ALA A 63 8.20 -1.83 8.42
CA ALA A 63 6.90 -1.19 8.15
C ALA A 63 6.54 -1.14 6.65
N GLU A 64 6.77 -2.23 5.92
CA GLU A 64 6.32 -2.37 4.54
C GLU A 64 4.79 -2.42 4.46
N GLU A 65 4.16 -3.21 5.35
CA GLU A 65 2.74 -3.59 5.30
C GLU A 65 1.74 -2.43 5.44
N GLY A 66 2.16 -1.25 5.80
CA GLY A 66 1.20 -0.16 5.94
C GLY A 66 1.78 1.25 5.92
N LEU A 67 3.00 1.42 6.38
CA LEU A 67 3.57 2.75 6.61
C LEU A 67 4.62 3.17 5.57
N GLY A 68 4.92 2.32 4.58
CA GLY A 68 5.88 2.63 3.51
C GLY A 68 7.28 2.94 4.04
N GLY A 69 7.79 2.13 4.97
CA GLY A 69 9.06 2.41 5.66
C GLY A 69 10.25 2.66 4.74
N LYS A 70 10.29 2.02 3.55
CA LYS A 70 11.34 2.28 2.55
C LYS A 70 11.35 3.71 2.02
N ILE A 71 10.20 4.40 1.97
CA ILE A 71 10.13 5.81 1.55
C ILE A 71 10.95 6.67 2.52
N LYS A 72 10.76 6.47 3.82
CA LYS A 72 11.53 7.18 4.85
C LYS A 72 13.03 6.88 4.80
N LEU A 73 13.40 5.64 4.45
CA LEU A 73 14.79 5.27 4.24
C LEU A 73 15.40 5.93 2.99
N ILE A 74 14.63 6.07 1.91
CA ILE A 74 15.05 6.80 0.70
C ILE A 74 15.24 8.29 1.03
N GLU A 75 14.29 8.91 1.71
CA GLU A 75 14.38 10.30 2.15
C GLU A 75 15.56 10.55 3.10
N ALA A 76 15.88 9.58 3.96
CA ALA A 76 17.04 9.60 4.83
C ALA A 76 18.37 9.30 4.11
N GLY A 77 18.35 9.01 2.80
CA GLY A 77 19.54 8.80 1.99
C GLY A 77 20.16 7.39 2.11
N ALA A 78 19.45 6.39 2.65
CA ALA A 78 19.99 5.04 2.83
C ALA A 78 20.44 4.37 1.52
N TYR A 79 19.88 4.81 0.39
CA TYR A 79 20.14 4.28 -0.95
C TYR A 79 20.94 5.22 -1.87
N LYS A 80 21.38 6.38 -1.35
CA LYS A 80 21.92 7.47 -2.20
C LYS A 80 23.09 7.07 -3.08
N ASP A 81 23.91 6.14 -2.63
CA ASP A 81 25.15 5.68 -3.27
C ASP A 81 25.11 4.18 -3.66
N VAL A 82 23.92 3.59 -3.67
CA VAL A 82 23.69 2.18 -4.02
C VAL A 82 23.59 2.04 -5.55
N ASP A 83 24.39 1.19 -6.16
CA ASP A 83 24.36 0.92 -7.59
C ASP A 83 23.25 -0.08 -7.97
N ALA A 84 23.02 -1.08 -7.13
CA ALA A 84 21.92 -2.03 -7.29
C ALA A 84 21.40 -2.50 -5.94
N CYS A 85 20.09 -2.72 -5.86
CA CYS A 85 19.43 -3.21 -4.65
C CYS A 85 18.62 -4.47 -4.99
N LEU A 86 18.81 -5.51 -4.20
CA LEU A 86 18.21 -6.82 -4.39
C LEU A 86 17.37 -7.20 -3.17
N MET A 87 16.28 -7.94 -3.43
CA MET A 87 15.46 -8.55 -2.40
C MET A 87 14.77 -9.78 -2.99
N THR A 88 14.60 -10.82 -2.19
CA THR A 88 13.82 -12.00 -2.57
C THR A 88 12.59 -12.06 -1.68
N HIS A 89 11.39 -12.02 -2.28
CA HIS A 89 10.13 -12.14 -1.56
C HIS A 89 9.54 -13.53 -1.81
N PRO A 90 9.16 -14.30 -0.77
CA PRO A 90 8.46 -15.56 -0.97
C PRO A 90 7.09 -15.30 -1.62
N GLY A 91 6.71 -16.15 -2.55
CA GLY A 91 5.44 -16.07 -3.26
C GLY A 91 4.68 -17.40 -3.17
N PRO A 92 3.39 -17.43 -3.57
CA PRO A 92 2.66 -18.68 -3.70
C PRO A 92 3.32 -19.56 -4.78
N ASP A 93 3.26 -20.87 -4.58
CA ASP A 93 3.70 -21.84 -5.60
C ASP A 93 2.71 -21.84 -6.76
N VAL A 94 2.91 -20.91 -7.69
CA VAL A 94 2.13 -20.77 -8.93
C VAL A 94 2.94 -21.14 -10.18
N THR A 95 4.15 -21.63 -9.99
CA THR A 95 5.05 -21.99 -11.10
C THR A 95 4.70 -23.37 -11.63
N HIS A 96 3.81 -23.41 -12.62
CA HIS A 96 3.42 -24.64 -13.32
C HIS A 96 4.55 -25.26 -14.16
N ASP A 97 5.67 -24.55 -14.33
CA ASP A 97 6.76 -24.92 -15.27
C ASP A 97 8.05 -25.35 -14.59
N GLY A 98 8.01 -25.64 -13.27
CA GLY A 98 9.20 -26.06 -12.51
C GLY A 98 10.22 -24.94 -12.27
N LEU A 99 9.87 -23.68 -12.50
CA LEU A 99 10.68 -22.52 -12.16
C LEU A 99 10.63 -22.26 -10.65
N ALA A 100 11.76 -21.93 -10.04
CA ALA A 100 11.87 -21.64 -8.63
C ALA A 100 11.37 -20.24 -8.24
N GLY A 101 11.06 -19.37 -9.21
CA GLY A 101 10.58 -17.99 -9.01
C GLY A 101 10.78 -17.11 -10.23
N ASP A 102 10.30 -15.88 -10.13
CA ASP A 102 10.43 -14.82 -11.14
C ASP A 102 11.46 -13.78 -10.71
N ALA A 103 12.38 -13.42 -11.62
CA ALA A 103 13.42 -12.42 -11.34
C ALA A 103 12.88 -10.97 -11.37
N PHE A 104 11.84 -10.70 -12.13
CA PHE A 104 11.32 -9.36 -12.38
C PHE A 104 9.78 -9.36 -12.42
N MET A 105 9.14 -9.50 -11.26
CA MET A 105 7.70 -9.39 -11.18
C MET A 105 7.29 -7.92 -11.05
N PRO A 106 6.49 -7.36 -11.98
CA PRO A 106 5.98 -6.01 -11.83
C PRO A 106 5.01 -5.94 -10.66
N THR A 107 5.14 -4.93 -9.81
CA THR A 107 4.20 -4.64 -8.74
C THR A 107 3.23 -3.54 -9.17
N LEU A 108 2.03 -3.53 -8.60
CA LEU A 108 1.04 -2.49 -8.86
C LEU A 108 1.30 -1.26 -7.98
N ALA A 109 1.16 -0.07 -8.56
CA ALA A 109 1.05 1.16 -7.82
C ALA A 109 -0.22 1.14 -6.96
N SER A 110 -0.20 1.76 -5.78
CA SER A 110 -1.32 1.71 -4.84
C SER A 110 -1.59 3.07 -4.19
N HIS A 111 -2.88 3.44 -4.08
CA HIS A 111 -3.37 4.49 -3.19
C HIS A 111 -4.18 3.87 -2.06
N LYS A 112 -3.87 4.27 -0.83
CA LYS A 112 -4.60 3.89 0.38
C LYS A 112 -5.16 5.15 1.03
N PHE A 113 -6.45 5.18 1.34
CA PHE A 113 -7.09 6.37 1.90
C PHE A 113 -8.38 6.06 2.65
N ASN A 114 -8.74 6.96 3.55
CA ASN A 114 -10.05 7.01 4.16
C ASN A 114 -10.91 8.10 3.51
N VAL A 115 -12.21 7.86 3.46
CA VAL A 115 -13.23 8.83 3.08
C VAL A 115 -14.17 9.00 4.26
N HIS A 116 -14.35 10.23 4.70
CA HIS A 116 -15.23 10.57 5.82
C HIS A 116 -16.41 11.39 5.31
N PHE A 117 -17.61 10.99 5.71
CA PHE A 117 -18.82 11.75 5.46
C PHE A 117 -19.31 12.36 6.77
N THR A 118 -19.63 13.65 6.73
CA THR A 118 -20.19 14.40 7.85
C THR A 118 -21.56 14.93 7.46
N GLY A 119 -22.57 14.53 8.21
CA GLY A 119 -23.93 14.96 8.09
C GLY A 119 -24.41 15.64 9.38
N LYS A 120 -25.66 15.40 9.74
CA LYS A 120 -26.29 15.94 10.94
C LYS A 120 -27.18 14.88 11.59
N ASN A 121 -27.00 14.62 12.87
CA ASN A 121 -27.82 13.66 13.58
C ASN A 121 -29.23 14.19 13.83
N ALA A 122 -30.18 13.28 13.95
CA ALA A 122 -31.56 13.54 14.35
C ALA A 122 -32.19 12.24 14.91
N HIS A 123 -33.30 12.38 15.61
CA HIS A 123 -34.06 11.22 16.07
C HIS A 123 -34.81 10.59 14.88
N ALA A 124 -34.49 9.35 14.54
CA ALA A 124 -34.95 8.70 13.31
C ALA A 124 -36.47 8.54 13.20
N ALA A 125 -37.23 8.51 14.33
CA ALA A 125 -38.66 8.35 14.32
C ALA A 125 -39.45 9.67 14.62
N VAL A 126 -38.82 10.65 15.26
CA VAL A 126 -39.52 11.88 15.71
C VAL A 126 -39.34 13.02 14.73
N SER A 127 -38.10 13.26 14.26
CA SER A 127 -37.77 14.38 13.39
C SER A 127 -36.66 14.03 12.38
N PRO A 128 -36.76 12.92 11.60
CA PRO A 128 -35.72 12.51 10.67
C PRO A 128 -35.38 13.57 9.61
N TRP A 129 -36.35 14.43 9.25
CA TRP A 129 -36.19 15.54 8.28
C TRP A 129 -35.22 16.65 8.75
N GLU A 130 -34.87 16.70 10.03
CA GLU A 130 -33.90 17.63 10.58
C GLU A 130 -32.45 17.10 10.44
N GLY A 131 -32.32 15.83 10.12
CA GLY A 131 -31.03 15.16 9.95
C GLY A 131 -30.47 15.22 8.53
N ILE A 132 -29.16 14.95 8.40
CA ILE A 132 -28.47 14.67 7.15
C ILE A 132 -27.77 13.34 7.39
N ASN A 133 -28.20 12.30 6.67
CA ASN A 133 -27.79 10.92 6.96
C ASN A 133 -26.46 10.57 6.31
N ALA A 134 -25.39 10.54 7.09
CA ALA A 134 -24.06 10.14 6.62
C ALA A 134 -23.98 8.66 6.20
N LEU A 135 -24.86 7.78 6.74
CA LEU A 135 -24.89 6.37 6.31
C LEU A 135 -25.43 6.23 4.88
N ASP A 136 -26.41 7.03 4.48
CA ASP A 136 -26.89 7.02 3.10
C ASP A 136 -25.78 7.44 2.13
N ALA A 137 -24.94 8.41 2.52
CA ALA A 137 -23.77 8.82 1.75
C ALA A 137 -22.77 7.66 1.57
N VAL A 138 -22.46 6.93 2.62
CA VAL A 138 -21.57 5.76 2.57
C VAL A 138 -22.14 4.66 1.67
N VAL A 139 -23.44 4.37 1.76
CA VAL A 139 -24.10 3.35 0.93
C VAL A 139 -24.08 3.75 -0.55
N LEU A 140 -24.42 5.00 -0.86
CA LEU A 140 -24.36 5.52 -2.24
C LEU A 140 -22.94 5.51 -2.77
N ALA A 141 -21.96 5.92 -1.98
CA ALA A 141 -20.54 5.90 -2.34
C ALA A 141 -20.06 4.49 -2.65
N TYR A 142 -20.35 3.51 -1.79
CA TYR A 142 -19.99 2.11 -2.00
C TYR A 142 -20.66 1.54 -3.26
N THR A 143 -21.92 1.87 -3.47
CA THR A 143 -22.66 1.47 -4.69
C THR A 143 -22.09 2.14 -5.93
N GLY A 144 -21.76 3.43 -5.88
CA GLY A 144 -21.15 4.18 -6.97
C GLY A 144 -19.81 3.55 -7.41
N ILE A 145 -18.96 3.17 -6.46
CA ILE A 145 -17.73 2.42 -6.75
C ILE A 145 -18.04 1.06 -7.40
N SER A 146 -19.08 0.36 -6.96
CA SER A 146 -19.47 -0.92 -7.54
C SER A 146 -19.93 -0.80 -8.99
N VAL A 147 -20.65 0.26 -9.31
CA VAL A 147 -21.07 0.59 -10.69
C VAL A 147 -19.88 0.98 -11.57
N LEU A 148 -18.87 1.68 -11.01
CA LEU A 148 -17.66 2.09 -11.72
C LEU A 148 -16.84 0.91 -12.25
N ARG A 149 -16.88 -0.26 -11.59
CA ARG A 149 -15.99 -1.41 -11.89
C ARG A 149 -16.11 -1.92 -13.32
N GLN A 150 -17.27 -1.86 -13.94
CA GLN A 150 -17.45 -2.32 -15.32
C GLN A 150 -16.63 -1.53 -16.34
N GLN A 151 -16.32 -0.27 -16.07
CA GLN A 151 -15.57 0.64 -16.94
C GLN A 151 -14.13 0.86 -16.49
N MET A 152 -13.59 -0.03 -15.65
CA MET A 152 -12.18 -0.03 -15.24
C MET A 152 -11.32 -0.86 -16.20
N HIS A 153 -10.04 -0.54 -16.30
CA HIS A 153 -9.09 -1.40 -17.00
C HIS A 153 -8.92 -2.75 -16.29
N PRO A 154 -8.65 -3.84 -17.01
CA PRO A 154 -8.47 -5.17 -16.42
C PRO A 154 -7.36 -5.23 -15.33
N GLU A 155 -6.37 -4.35 -15.42
CA GLU A 155 -5.25 -4.25 -14.47
C GLU A 155 -5.60 -3.45 -13.22
N ASP A 156 -6.67 -2.65 -13.27
CA ASP A 156 -7.10 -1.82 -12.15
C ASP A 156 -7.80 -2.66 -11.07
N ARG A 157 -7.60 -2.28 -9.81
CA ARG A 157 -8.31 -2.85 -8.68
C ARG A 157 -8.79 -1.73 -7.76
N ILE A 158 -10.04 -1.84 -7.32
CA ILE A 158 -10.63 -0.96 -6.31
C ILE A 158 -11.38 -1.81 -5.30
N HIS A 159 -10.97 -1.72 -4.05
CA HIS A 159 -11.57 -2.48 -2.98
C HIS A 159 -11.55 -1.67 -1.68
N GLY A 160 -12.56 -1.88 -0.86
CA GLY A 160 -12.69 -1.15 0.40
C GLY A 160 -13.79 -1.71 1.27
N VAL A 161 -13.89 -1.15 2.46
CA VAL A 161 -14.85 -1.52 3.48
C VAL A 161 -15.54 -0.27 4.04
N ILE A 162 -16.74 -0.44 4.59
CA ILE A 162 -17.36 0.55 5.47
C ILE A 162 -16.69 0.36 6.83
N ALA A 163 -15.86 1.33 7.23
CA ALA A 163 -15.14 1.30 8.49
C ALA A 163 -16.03 1.73 9.66
N GLN A 164 -16.93 2.70 9.43
CA GLN A 164 -17.92 3.17 10.40
C GLN A 164 -19.24 3.49 9.69
N GLY A 165 -20.35 2.90 10.13
CA GLY A 165 -21.68 3.06 9.54
C GLY A 165 -22.71 3.68 10.47
N GLY A 166 -22.33 4.20 11.64
CA GLY A 166 -23.23 4.69 12.68
C GLY A 166 -23.25 3.77 13.90
N GLU A 167 -23.98 4.17 14.95
CA GLU A 167 -23.96 3.48 16.23
C GLU A 167 -25.29 2.79 16.58
N ARG A 168 -26.42 3.46 16.33
CA ARG A 168 -27.74 2.97 16.73
C ARG A 168 -28.79 3.28 15.66
N PRO A 169 -29.74 2.35 15.39
CA PRO A 169 -30.72 2.51 14.32
C PRO A 169 -31.76 3.62 14.57
N ASN A 170 -31.94 4.05 15.80
CA ASN A 170 -32.86 5.12 16.16
C ASN A 170 -32.27 6.53 16.11
N VAL A 171 -31.01 6.65 15.69
CA VAL A 171 -30.31 7.93 15.51
C VAL A 171 -29.79 8.01 14.07
N ILE A 172 -30.19 9.06 13.34
CA ILE A 172 -29.61 9.36 12.02
C ILE A 172 -28.10 9.60 12.21
N PRO A 173 -27.21 8.82 11.58
CA PRO A 173 -25.76 9.00 11.74
C PRO A 173 -25.28 10.32 11.14
N ASP A 174 -24.50 11.06 11.91
CA ASP A 174 -23.84 12.31 11.48
C ASP A 174 -22.41 12.09 11.00
N ARG A 175 -21.82 10.93 11.28
CA ARG A 175 -20.44 10.57 10.85
C ARG A 175 -20.35 9.13 10.42
N THR A 176 -19.76 8.93 9.25
CA THR A 176 -19.44 7.61 8.71
C THR A 176 -18.12 7.63 7.95
N SER A 177 -17.53 6.48 7.73
CA SER A 177 -16.27 6.39 6.98
C SER A 177 -16.13 5.11 6.16
N LEU A 178 -15.36 5.23 5.10
CA LEU A 178 -14.90 4.15 4.24
C LEU A 178 -13.37 4.09 4.27
N THR A 179 -12.81 2.91 4.18
CA THR A 179 -11.38 2.71 3.89
C THR A 179 -11.26 2.03 2.53
N TYR A 180 -10.47 2.61 1.61
CA TYR A 180 -10.29 2.13 0.25
C TYR A 180 -8.84 2.01 -0.14
N TYR A 181 -8.56 0.98 -0.94
CA TYR A 181 -7.29 0.80 -1.65
C TYR A 181 -7.57 0.74 -3.14
N LEU A 182 -6.79 1.49 -3.91
CA LEU A 182 -6.75 1.45 -5.37
C LEU A 182 -5.41 0.87 -5.80
N ARG A 183 -5.41 0.08 -6.85
CA ARG A 183 -4.20 -0.45 -7.47
C ARG A 183 -4.29 -0.33 -8.98
N SER A 184 -3.18 0.01 -9.62
CA SER A 184 -3.05 0.09 -11.06
C SER A 184 -1.62 -0.18 -11.50
N ALA A 185 -1.38 -0.41 -12.77
CA ALA A 185 -0.06 -0.76 -13.32
C ALA A 185 0.99 0.33 -13.07
N THR A 186 0.60 1.62 -13.08
CA THR A 186 1.49 2.76 -12.87
C THR A 186 0.89 3.74 -11.86
N LEU A 187 1.72 4.62 -11.29
CA LEU A 187 1.22 5.69 -10.43
C LEU A 187 0.27 6.62 -11.19
N GLN A 188 0.59 6.97 -12.43
CA GLN A 188 -0.26 7.81 -13.27
C GLN A 188 -1.65 7.21 -13.48
N SER A 189 -1.74 5.91 -13.78
CA SER A 189 -3.03 5.22 -13.93
C SER A 189 -3.76 5.07 -12.58
N ALA A 190 -3.04 4.90 -11.48
CA ALA A 190 -3.63 4.88 -10.14
C ALA A 190 -4.19 6.26 -9.74
N ASP A 191 -3.52 7.37 -10.11
CA ASP A 191 -4.01 8.73 -9.90
C ASP A 191 -5.30 8.97 -10.71
N LEU A 192 -5.34 8.57 -11.98
CA LEU A 192 -6.56 8.67 -12.80
C LEU A 192 -7.72 7.86 -12.21
N LEU A 193 -7.44 6.66 -11.72
CA LEU A 193 -8.44 5.82 -11.06
C LEU A 193 -8.94 6.48 -9.76
N TYR A 194 -8.03 7.12 -9.00
CA TYR A 194 -8.39 7.83 -7.78
C TYR A 194 -9.35 9.00 -8.08
N GLU A 195 -9.08 9.80 -9.10
CA GLU A 195 -9.97 10.92 -9.47
C GLU A 195 -11.37 10.42 -9.91
N ARG A 196 -11.45 9.29 -10.60
CA ARG A 196 -12.73 8.66 -10.94
C ARG A 196 -13.47 8.15 -9.70
N ALA A 197 -12.77 7.51 -8.77
CA ALA A 197 -13.34 7.06 -7.51
C ALA A 197 -13.82 8.24 -6.65
N LYS A 198 -13.02 9.33 -6.62
CA LYS A 198 -13.38 10.56 -5.93
C LYS A 198 -14.70 11.13 -6.44
N GLY A 199 -14.96 11.09 -7.75
CA GLY A 199 -16.24 11.49 -8.33
C GLY A 199 -17.44 10.70 -7.77
N CYS A 200 -17.27 9.42 -7.43
CA CYS A 200 -18.33 8.64 -6.78
C CYS A 200 -18.60 9.10 -5.34
N PHE A 201 -17.55 9.43 -4.60
CA PHE A 201 -17.66 9.90 -3.22
C PHE A 201 -18.24 11.30 -3.16
N ASP A 202 -17.75 12.23 -4.00
CA ASP A 202 -18.27 13.60 -4.10
C ASP A 202 -19.76 13.60 -4.54
N GLY A 203 -20.12 12.73 -5.50
CA GLY A 203 -21.50 12.56 -5.94
C GLY A 203 -22.42 12.03 -4.84
N ALA A 204 -21.96 11.12 -4.01
CA ALA A 204 -22.71 10.62 -2.86
C ALA A 204 -22.94 11.71 -1.81
N ALA A 205 -21.92 12.52 -1.52
CA ALA A 205 -22.01 13.65 -0.62
C ALA A 205 -23.03 14.68 -1.13
N LEU A 206 -22.95 15.02 -2.42
CA LEU A 206 -23.89 15.96 -3.06
C LEU A 206 -25.34 15.47 -2.98
N GLN A 207 -25.58 14.18 -3.25
CA GLN A 207 -26.94 13.60 -3.22
C GLN A 207 -27.58 13.62 -1.84
N THR A 208 -26.76 13.49 -0.80
CA THR A 208 -27.25 13.38 0.59
C THR A 208 -27.19 14.69 1.37
N GLY A 209 -26.49 15.71 0.83
CA GLY A 209 -26.22 16.97 1.53
C GLY A 209 -25.11 16.85 2.58
N CYS A 210 -24.34 15.75 2.59
CA CYS A 210 -23.20 15.58 3.48
C CYS A 210 -21.97 16.34 3.00
N GLU A 211 -21.10 16.69 3.93
CA GLU A 211 -19.72 17.07 3.62
C GLU A 211 -18.86 15.80 3.45
N VAL A 212 -17.88 15.84 2.55
CA VAL A 212 -16.92 14.75 2.36
C VAL A 212 -15.49 15.25 2.55
N SER A 213 -14.68 14.44 3.23
CA SER A 213 -13.25 14.70 3.40
C SER A 213 -12.43 13.44 3.18
N TYR A 214 -11.16 13.62 2.81
CA TYR A 214 -10.25 12.56 2.41
C TYR A 214 -8.99 12.60 3.27
N GLU A 215 -8.63 11.44 3.82
CA GLU A 215 -7.37 11.24 4.52
C GLU A 215 -6.54 10.22 3.72
N ARG A 216 -5.47 10.68 3.06
CA ARG A 216 -4.56 9.79 2.34
C ARG A 216 -3.51 9.24 3.30
N TYR A 217 -3.34 7.93 3.29
CA TYR A 217 -2.11 7.33 3.80
C TYR A 217 -0.98 7.63 2.82
N VAL A 218 0.25 7.57 3.30
CA VAL A 218 1.46 7.90 2.53
C VAL A 218 1.35 7.39 1.08
N HIS A 219 1.62 8.27 0.10
CA HIS A 219 1.77 7.88 -1.30
C HIS A 219 2.83 6.79 -1.40
N LEU A 220 2.44 5.56 -1.66
CA LEU A 220 3.38 4.53 -2.06
C LEU A 220 3.85 4.88 -3.46
N LEU A 221 5.05 5.46 -3.54
CA LEU A 221 5.73 5.80 -4.78
C LEU A 221 5.86 4.56 -5.68
N GLU A 222 5.81 4.80 -6.99
CA GLU A 222 6.05 3.81 -8.04
C GLU A 222 7.17 2.83 -7.70
N TYR A 223 6.83 1.59 -7.42
CA TYR A 223 7.79 0.48 -7.46
C TYR A 223 8.23 0.17 -8.91
N SER A 224 7.55 0.71 -9.92
CA SER A 224 7.84 0.43 -11.34
C SER A 224 9.07 1.15 -11.91
N LYS A 225 9.65 2.13 -11.21
CA LYS A 225 10.86 2.85 -11.70
C LYS A 225 12.19 2.20 -11.31
N ILE A 226 12.19 1.20 -10.45
CA ILE A 226 13.43 0.55 -9.96
C ILE A 226 13.82 -0.65 -10.83
N ALA A 227 12.94 -1.12 -11.71
CA ALA A 227 13.19 -2.25 -12.60
C ALA A 227 13.47 -1.85 -14.05
N ARG A 228 14.33 -0.84 -14.29
CA ARG A 228 14.94 -0.55 -15.60
C ARG A 228 16.44 -0.43 -15.48
#